data_f53db88b62d38daf656949cea7f4c545
#
_entry.id   f53db88b62d38daf656949cea7f4c545
#
_cell.length_a   1.000
_cell.length_b   1.000
_cell.length_c   1.000
_cell.angle_alpha   90.00
_cell.angle_beta   90.00
_cell.angle_gamma   90.00
#
_symmetry.space_group_name_H-M   'P 1'
#
loop_
_entity.id
_entity.type
_entity.pdbx_description
1 polymer ?
#
loop_
_entity_poly.entity_id
_entity_poly.type
_entity_poly.pdbx_seq_one_letter_code
_entity_poly.pdbx_strand_id
1 'polypeptide(L)'
;QAMEIKSNLAIDLEDIKDTAEYKGYLWRIDAKDDDSLPRNFRTAKDKFKKASDKYGIDVNYVPTREGLDELQASGSAQFSLNQFSALTKALQENGAKDIYIVDLRQENHGFFNNDAVSWYGKRDWANIGKSRKEIIRQEMNLLKANLNKNTKRATLNDDKNADEVDTSLIKTVTTEKNLVKKNNLHYM
;
A
#
# COMPACT_ATOMS: atom_id res chain seq x y z
N GLN A 1 -16.39 7.11 20.45
CA GLN A 1 -15.49 6.54 19.42
C GLN A 1 -15.75 7.11 18.02
N ALA A 2 -17.01 7.32 17.60
CA ALA A 2 -17.32 7.97 16.32
C ALA A 2 -16.97 9.47 16.29
N MET A 3 -16.98 10.14 17.45
CA MET A 3 -16.56 11.53 17.61
C MET A 3 -15.04 11.71 17.56
N GLU A 4 -14.27 10.76 18.10
CA GLU A 4 -12.81 10.77 18.04
C GLU A 4 -12.29 10.59 16.60
N ILE A 5 -12.94 9.73 15.82
CA ILE A 5 -12.57 9.53 14.41
C ILE A 5 -12.84 10.80 13.60
N LYS A 6 -13.90 11.57 13.90
CA LYS A 6 -14.18 12.82 13.20
C LYS A 6 -13.19 13.93 13.52
N SER A 7 -12.70 14.02 14.76
CA SER A 7 -11.69 15.00 15.14
C SER A 7 -10.33 14.71 14.50
N ASN A 8 -9.99 13.43 14.32
CA ASN A 8 -8.73 13.01 13.69
C ASN A 8 -8.73 13.17 12.15
N LEU A 9 -9.90 13.28 11.53
CA LEU A 9 -10.03 13.56 10.09
C LEU A 9 -9.78 15.04 9.73
N ALA A 10 -9.73 15.91 10.72
CA ALA A 10 -9.55 17.36 10.54
C ALA A 10 -8.09 17.82 10.68
N ILE A 11 -7.12 16.93 10.71
CA ILE A 11 -5.69 17.28 10.77
C ILE A 11 -5.31 18.06 9.53
N ASP A 12 -4.79 19.26 9.73
CA ASP A 12 -4.30 20.08 8.64
C ASP A 12 -2.96 19.54 8.14
N LEU A 13 -2.93 19.13 6.88
CA LEU A 13 -1.69 18.64 6.25
C LEU A 13 -0.63 19.75 6.11
N GLU A 14 -1.00 21.02 6.23
CA GLU A 14 -0.03 22.12 6.21
C GLU A 14 0.86 22.12 7.45
N ASP A 15 0.35 21.69 8.59
CA ASP A 15 1.13 21.52 9.82
C ASP A 15 2.22 20.43 9.69
N ILE A 16 2.08 19.55 8.70
CA ILE A 16 3.01 18.44 8.46
C ILE A 16 4.17 18.89 7.57
N LYS A 17 3.94 19.83 6.66
CA LYS A 17 4.96 20.35 5.75
C LYS A 17 6.11 21.06 6.46
N ASP A 18 5.81 21.71 7.57
CA ASP A 18 6.75 22.59 8.26
C ASP A 18 7.52 21.87 9.38
N THR A 19 7.30 20.58 9.56
CA THR A 19 7.96 19.80 10.61
C THR A 19 8.81 18.69 10.01
N ALA A 20 10.06 18.62 10.43
CA ALA A 20 10.96 17.51 10.09
C ALA A 20 10.44 16.14 10.58
N GLU A 21 9.42 16.13 11.46
CA GLU A 21 8.85 14.93 12.02
C GLU A 21 7.33 15.00 11.99
N TYR A 22 6.70 14.04 11.31
CA TYR A 22 5.28 13.89 11.23
C TYR A 22 4.63 13.66 12.62
N LYS A 23 3.67 14.47 13.03
CA LYS A 23 3.06 14.42 14.37
C LYS A 23 1.59 13.98 14.42
N GLY A 24 0.94 13.81 13.30
CA GLY A 24 -0.49 13.51 13.25
C GLY A 24 -0.81 12.27 12.43
N TYR A 25 -2.03 12.24 11.89
CA TYR A 25 -2.51 11.23 10.95
C TYR A 25 -2.82 11.88 9.62
N LEU A 26 -2.56 11.18 8.52
CA LEU A 26 -2.88 11.65 7.17
C LEU A 26 -3.24 10.49 6.24
N TRP A 27 -3.90 10.81 5.13
CA TRP A 27 -4.01 9.91 4.00
C TRP A 27 -2.72 9.99 3.18
N ARG A 28 -1.94 8.91 3.23
CA ARG A 28 -0.73 8.78 2.42
C ARG A 28 -1.10 8.18 1.07
N ILE A 29 -0.56 8.74 -0.01
CA ILE A 29 -0.60 8.12 -1.34
C ILE A 29 0.52 7.08 -1.38
N ASP A 30 0.16 5.82 -1.54
CA ASP A 30 1.11 4.71 -1.65
C ASP A 30 1.46 4.40 -3.11
N ALA A 31 0.47 4.54 -4.00
CA ALA A 31 0.66 4.43 -5.45
C ALA A 31 -0.36 5.31 -6.19
N LYS A 32 0.12 6.22 -7.01
CA LYS A 32 -0.71 6.89 -8.03
C LYS A 32 -1.02 5.92 -9.14
N ASP A 33 -2.22 6.02 -9.69
CA ASP A 33 -2.69 5.09 -10.71
C ASP A 33 -1.99 5.32 -12.05
N ASP A 34 -1.54 4.23 -12.63
CA ASP A 34 -1.05 4.12 -14.00
C ASP A 34 -1.19 2.67 -14.49
N ASP A 35 -0.86 2.41 -15.76
CA ASP A 35 -0.98 1.09 -16.39
C ASP A 35 0.29 0.23 -16.25
N SER A 36 1.27 0.66 -15.48
CA SER A 36 2.51 -0.07 -15.29
C SER A 36 2.37 -1.20 -14.26
N LEU A 37 3.34 -2.10 -14.21
CA LEU A 37 3.48 -3.03 -13.10
C LEU A 37 3.79 -2.26 -11.81
N PRO A 38 3.33 -2.75 -10.65
CA PRO A 38 3.66 -2.13 -9.37
C PRO A 38 5.17 -1.97 -9.18
N ARG A 39 5.55 -0.91 -8.50
CA ARG A 39 6.95 -0.67 -8.17
C ARG A 39 7.57 -1.89 -7.47
N ASN A 40 8.81 -2.17 -7.80
CA ASN A 40 9.56 -3.31 -7.25
C ASN A 40 8.91 -4.68 -7.52
N PHE A 41 8.11 -4.80 -8.58
CA PHE A 41 7.60 -6.11 -8.98
C PHE A 41 8.77 -7.06 -9.31
N ARG A 42 8.70 -8.26 -8.74
CA ARG A 42 9.69 -9.32 -8.92
C ARG A 42 9.04 -10.67 -8.73
N THR A 43 9.65 -11.68 -9.32
CA THR A 43 9.23 -13.07 -9.17
C THR A 43 10.34 -13.92 -8.56
N ALA A 44 9.99 -15.09 -8.03
CA ALA A 44 10.97 -16.05 -7.52
C ALA A 44 11.94 -16.57 -8.60
N LYS A 45 11.58 -16.43 -9.88
CA LYS A 45 12.43 -16.80 -11.03
C LYS A 45 13.47 -15.74 -11.38
N ASP A 46 13.34 -14.52 -10.86
CA ASP A 46 14.28 -13.45 -11.16
C ASP A 46 15.65 -13.75 -10.55
N LYS A 47 16.70 -13.34 -11.24
CA LYS A 47 18.06 -13.43 -10.72
C LYS A 47 18.24 -12.45 -9.56
N PHE A 48 19.01 -12.87 -8.56
CA PHE A 48 19.41 -11.97 -7.49
C PHE A 48 20.21 -10.79 -8.01
N LYS A 49 19.98 -9.63 -7.43
CA LYS A 49 20.85 -8.49 -7.65
C LYS A 49 22.22 -8.77 -7.05
N LYS A 50 23.26 -8.16 -7.63
CA LYS A 50 24.60 -8.24 -7.08
C LYS A 50 24.62 -7.74 -5.64
N ALA A 51 25.31 -8.45 -4.76
CA ALA A 51 25.48 -8.03 -3.37
C ALA A 51 26.17 -6.65 -3.27
N SER A 52 25.86 -5.93 -2.21
CA SER A 52 26.40 -4.61 -1.94
C SER A 52 27.06 -4.62 -0.56
N ASP A 53 28.17 -3.93 -0.44
CA ASP A 53 28.90 -3.75 0.82
C ASP A 53 28.20 -2.79 1.80
N LYS A 54 27.18 -2.07 1.32
CA LYS A 54 26.43 -1.06 2.10
C LYS A 54 25.97 -1.52 3.48
N TYR A 55 25.71 -2.83 3.62
CA TYR A 55 25.23 -3.43 4.87
C TYR A 55 26.22 -4.46 5.44
N GLY A 56 27.50 -4.39 5.10
CA GLY A 56 28.51 -5.35 5.53
C GLY A 56 28.36 -6.74 4.91
N ILE A 57 27.64 -6.86 3.79
CA ILE A 57 27.48 -8.11 3.06
C ILE A 57 28.70 -8.34 2.19
N ASP A 58 29.26 -9.55 2.22
CA ASP A 58 30.33 -9.94 1.28
C ASP A 58 29.83 -9.79 -0.16
N VAL A 59 30.49 -8.92 -0.94
CA VAL A 59 30.13 -8.66 -2.33
C VAL A 59 30.25 -9.88 -3.24
N ASN A 60 30.98 -10.89 -2.82
CA ASN A 60 31.12 -12.17 -3.51
C ASN A 60 30.11 -13.22 -3.07
N TYR A 61 29.31 -12.94 -2.06
CA TYR A 61 28.28 -13.87 -1.59
C TYR A 61 27.21 -14.07 -2.67
N VAL A 62 27.01 -15.31 -3.04
CA VAL A 62 25.98 -15.74 -3.99
C VAL A 62 25.00 -16.64 -3.23
N PRO A 63 23.76 -16.18 -2.93
CA PRO A 63 22.77 -17.02 -2.27
C PRO A 63 22.34 -18.17 -3.18
N THR A 64 21.95 -19.30 -2.58
CA THR A 64 21.38 -20.41 -3.33
C THR A 64 20.05 -20.04 -3.95
N ARG A 65 19.78 -20.58 -5.13
CA ARG A 65 18.48 -20.49 -5.82
C ARG A 65 17.70 -21.80 -5.79
N GLU A 66 18.16 -22.78 -5.00
CA GLU A 66 17.50 -24.08 -4.89
C GLU A 66 16.02 -23.92 -4.53
N GLY A 67 15.13 -24.50 -5.30
CA GLY A 67 13.68 -24.46 -5.13
C GLY A 67 13.00 -23.16 -5.58
N LEU A 68 13.74 -22.09 -5.93
CA LEU A 68 13.12 -20.82 -6.31
C LEU A 68 12.48 -20.85 -7.69
N ASP A 69 12.98 -21.65 -8.63
CA ASP A 69 12.41 -21.73 -9.96
C ASP A 69 11.06 -22.47 -9.98
N GLU A 70 10.82 -23.35 -9.00
CA GLU A 70 9.56 -24.05 -8.78
C GLU A 70 8.60 -23.26 -7.88
N LEU A 71 9.11 -22.29 -7.13
CA LEU A 71 8.31 -21.45 -6.24
C LEU A 71 7.49 -20.44 -7.06
N GLN A 72 6.19 -20.65 -7.12
CA GLN A 72 5.26 -19.76 -7.83
C GLN A 72 4.89 -18.56 -6.96
N ALA A 73 5.86 -17.72 -6.68
CA ALA A 73 5.69 -16.54 -5.84
C ALA A 73 6.18 -15.27 -6.54
N SER A 74 5.54 -14.17 -6.23
CA SER A 74 5.94 -12.83 -6.63
C SER A 74 5.77 -11.83 -5.49
N GLY A 75 6.40 -10.69 -5.60
CA GLY A 75 6.25 -9.60 -4.64
C GLY A 75 6.34 -8.25 -5.34
N SER A 76 5.73 -7.26 -4.74
CA SER A 76 5.80 -5.87 -5.20
C SER A 76 5.54 -4.90 -4.05
N ALA A 77 5.77 -3.61 -4.30
CA ALA A 77 5.16 -2.56 -3.50
C ALA A 77 3.64 -2.53 -3.75
N GLN A 78 2.92 -1.67 -3.00
CA GLN A 78 1.50 -1.47 -3.18
C GLN A 78 1.16 -1.11 -4.63
N PHE A 79 0.10 -1.67 -5.15
CA PHE A 79 -0.45 -1.41 -6.47
C PHE A 79 -1.65 -0.44 -6.39
N SER A 80 -1.84 0.34 -7.45
CA SER A 80 -3.09 1.04 -7.76
C SER A 80 -4.10 0.09 -8.44
N LEU A 81 -5.31 0.56 -8.80
CA LEU A 81 -6.30 -0.29 -9.45
C LEU A 81 -5.83 -0.80 -10.82
N ASN A 82 -5.32 0.08 -11.68
CA ASN A 82 -4.82 -0.33 -12.99
C ASN A 82 -3.53 -1.14 -12.89
N GLN A 83 -2.66 -0.82 -11.94
CA GLN A 83 -1.48 -1.64 -11.65
C GLN A 83 -1.85 -3.03 -11.16
N PHE A 84 -2.93 -3.18 -10.38
CA PHE A 84 -3.45 -4.51 -10.02
C PHE A 84 -3.87 -5.32 -11.26
N SER A 85 -4.54 -4.67 -12.20
CA SER A 85 -4.91 -5.32 -13.48
C SER A 85 -3.68 -5.72 -14.29
N ALA A 86 -2.66 -4.86 -14.37
CA ALA A 86 -1.40 -5.18 -15.02
C ALA A 86 -0.67 -6.35 -14.35
N LEU A 87 -0.63 -6.36 -13.01
CA LEU A 87 -0.04 -7.43 -12.20
C LEU A 87 -0.72 -8.77 -12.45
N THR A 88 -2.03 -8.82 -12.33
CA THR A 88 -2.79 -10.07 -12.52
C THR A 88 -2.67 -10.61 -13.93
N LYS A 89 -2.70 -9.72 -14.93
CA LYS A 89 -2.45 -10.08 -16.33
C LYS A 89 -1.06 -10.68 -16.53
N ALA A 90 -0.01 -10.05 -15.98
CA ALA A 90 1.36 -10.55 -16.08
C ALA A 90 1.51 -11.94 -15.43
N LEU A 91 0.88 -12.17 -14.27
CA LEU A 91 0.91 -13.48 -13.61
C LEU A 91 0.17 -14.55 -14.42
N GLN A 92 -0.99 -14.22 -15.00
CA GLN A 92 -1.77 -15.12 -15.85
C GLN A 92 -1.03 -15.47 -17.16
N GLU A 93 -0.40 -14.50 -17.80
CA GLU A 93 0.43 -14.71 -18.98
C GLU A 93 1.64 -15.62 -18.68
N ASN A 94 2.13 -15.64 -17.45
CA ASN A 94 3.15 -16.56 -16.95
C ASN A 94 2.59 -17.89 -16.43
N GLY A 95 1.33 -18.19 -16.69
CA GLY A 95 0.70 -19.48 -16.43
C GLY A 95 0.00 -19.61 -15.07
N ALA A 96 -0.13 -18.52 -14.30
CA ALA A 96 -0.88 -18.57 -13.05
C ALA A 96 -2.37 -18.81 -13.31
N LYS A 97 -2.94 -19.82 -12.65
CA LYS A 97 -4.38 -20.17 -12.74
C LYS A 97 -5.14 -19.69 -11.51
N ASP A 98 -4.61 -19.97 -10.33
CA ASP A 98 -5.15 -19.53 -9.06
C ASP A 98 -4.18 -18.52 -8.44
N ILE A 99 -4.63 -17.29 -8.20
CA ILE A 99 -3.80 -16.24 -7.65
C ILE A 99 -4.27 -15.92 -6.23
N TYR A 100 -3.32 -15.95 -5.32
CA TYR A 100 -3.49 -15.54 -3.92
C TYR A 100 -2.75 -14.23 -3.70
N ILE A 101 -3.47 -13.22 -3.25
CA ILE A 101 -2.89 -11.94 -2.81
C ILE A 101 -2.74 -12.01 -1.30
N VAL A 102 -1.50 -11.98 -0.84
CA VAL A 102 -1.15 -11.96 0.58
C VAL A 102 -0.81 -10.52 0.96
N ASP A 103 -1.68 -9.92 1.76
CA ASP A 103 -1.51 -8.57 2.26
C ASP A 103 -0.73 -8.60 3.58
N LEU A 104 0.50 -8.10 3.53
CA LEU A 104 1.40 -8.05 4.68
C LEU A 104 1.33 -6.73 5.46
N ARG A 105 0.42 -5.85 5.07
CA ARG A 105 0.29 -4.52 5.68
C ARG A 105 -0.60 -4.57 6.92
N GLN A 106 -0.25 -3.80 7.93
CA GLN A 106 -1.00 -3.73 9.18
C GLN A 106 -1.82 -2.44 9.35
N GLU A 107 -1.45 -1.40 8.60
CA GLU A 107 -2.17 -0.12 8.58
C GLU A 107 -3.46 -0.23 7.76
N ASN A 108 -4.47 0.59 8.09
CA ASN A 108 -5.67 0.71 7.28
C ASN A 108 -5.33 1.29 5.91
N HIS A 109 -5.71 0.62 4.85
CA HIS A 109 -5.43 1.01 3.47
C HIS A 109 -6.54 0.59 2.52
N GLY A 110 -6.51 1.16 1.34
CA GLY A 110 -7.47 0.88 0.28
C GLY A 110 -7.25 1.82 -0.89
N PHE A 111 -8.34 2.16 -1.55
CA PHE A 111 -8.25 2.97 -2.77
C PHE A 111 -9.23 4.12 -2.70
N PHE A 112 -8.74 5.31 -3.04
CA PHE A 112 -9.53 6.49 -3.37
C PHE A 112 -9.49 6.68 -4.89
N ASN A 113 -10.65 6.63 -5.54
CA ASN A 113 -10.72 6.52 -6.99
C ASN A 113 -9.87 5.32 -7.43
N ASN A 114 -8.81 5.53 -8.19
CA ASN A 114 -7.90 4.47 -8.62
C ASN A 114 -6.58 4.42 -7.84
N ASP A 115 -6.29 5.44 -7.03
CA ASP A 115 -5.02 5.55 -6.29
C ASP A 115 -5.05 4.73 -5.01
N ALA A 116 -3.94 4.06 -4.71
CA ALA A 116 -3.76 3.37 -3.45
C ALA A 116 -3.41 4.36 -2.34
N VAL A 117 -4.12 4.28 -1.23
CA VAL A 117 -3.95 5.14 -0.06
C VAL A 117 -3.89 4.36 1.23
N SER A 118 -3.25 4.91 2.24
CA SER A 118 -3.23 4.37 3.59
C SER A 118 -3.46 5.46 4.64
N TRP A 119 -4.08 5.07 5.76
CA TRP A 119 -4.22 5.91 6.94
C TRP A 119 -2.94 5.86 7.75
N TYR A 120 -2.07 6.84 7.54
CA TYR A 120 -0.74 6.88 8.09
C TYR A 120 -0.70 7.63 9.42
N GLY A 121 -0.13 7.02 10.45
CA GLY A 121 0.25 7.64 11.70
C GLY A 121 1.76 7.61 11.89
N LYS A 122 2.27 8.37 12.87
CA LYS A 122 3.70 8.39 13.19
C LYS A 122 4.26 6.95 13.30
N ARG A 123 5.35 6.69 12.59
CA ARG A 123 5.99 5.36 12.49
C ARG A 123 5.07 4.24 11.96
N ASP A 124 4.05 4.61 11.21
CA ASP A 124 3.02 3.68 10.72
C ASP A 124 2.20 2.98 11.85
N TRP A 125 2.12 3.60 13.01
CA TRP A 125 1.50 3.02 14.21
C TRP A 125 0.03 3.42 14.41
N ALA A 126 -0.67 3.79 13.37
CA ALA A 126 -2.08 4.20 13.46
C ALA A 126 -2.99 3.12 14.07
N ASN A 127 -2.63 1.84 13.96
CA ASN A 127 -3.38 0.71 14.47
C ASN A 127 -2.83 0.07 15.75
N ILE A 128 -1.80 0.65 16.34
CA ILE A 128 -1.22 0.09 17.57
C ILE A 128 -2.28 0.01 18.69
N GLY A 129 -2.30 -1.10 19.40
CA GLY A 129 -3.28 -1.34 20.47
C GLY A 129 -4.70 -1.74 20.02
N LYS A 130 -4.94 -1.85 18.71
CA LYS A 130 -6.24 -2.28 18.15
C LYS A 130 -6.23 -3.77 17.81
N SER A 131 -7.35 -4.44 18.02
CA SER A 131 -7.54 -5.81 17.55
C SER A 131 -7.74 -5.85 16.03
N ARG A 132 -7.44 -7.00 15.41
CA ARG A 132 -7.68 -7.21 13.97
C ARG A 132 -9.15 -6.92 13.58
N LYS A 133 -10.11 -7.31 14.42
CA LYS A 133 -11.54 -7.06 14.17
C LYS A 133 -11.85 -5.55 14.13
N GLU A 134 -11.26 -4.78 15.00
CA GLU A 134 -11.41 -3.33 15.03
C GLU A 134 -10.78 -2.69 13.80
N ILE A 135 -9.58 -3.12 13.42
CA ILE A 135 -8.88 -2.62 12.23
C ILE A 135 -9.72 -2.85 10.97
N ILE A 136 -10.19 -4.08 10.74
CA ILE A 136 -11.02 -4.42 9.56
C ILE A 136 -12.31 -3.60 9.53
N ARG A 137 -12.98 -3.45 10.68
CA ARG A 137 -14.22 -2.65 10.76
C ARG A 137 -13.96 -1.18 10.48
N GLN A 138 -12.86 -0.63 10.98
CA GLN A 138 -12.52 0.77 10.81
C GLN A 138 -12.06 1.09 9.39
N GLU A 139 -11.39 0.18 8.71
CA GLU A 139 -10.84 0.39 7.38
C GLU A 139 -11.91 0.88 6.37
N MET A 140 -12.98 0.14 6.22
CA MET A 140 -14.06 0.55 5.31
C MET A 140 -14.75 1.85 5.77
N ASN A 141 -14.92 2.04 7.07
CA ASN A 141 -15.52 3.27 7.60
C ASN A 141 -14.65 4.49 7.36
N LEU A 142 -13.33 4.39 7.54
CA LEU A 142 -12.37 5.44 7.24
C LEU A 142 -12.41 5.82 5.76
N LEU A 143 -12.39 4.83 4.88
CA LEU A 143 -12.47 5.06 3.44
C LEU A 143 -13.80 5.74 3.05
N LYS A 144 -14.93 5.20 3.50
CA LYS A 144 -16.27 5.71 3.20
C LYS A 144 -16.51 7.13 3.72
N ALA A 145 -15.88 7.50 4.82
CA ALA A 145 -16.02 8.85 5.39
C ALA A 145 -15.55 9.96 4.44
N ASN A 146 -14.76 9.61 3.43
CA ASN A 146 -14.24 10.53 2.42
C ASN A 146 -15.04 10.52 1.09
N LEU A 147 -16.00 9.61 0.95
CA LEU A 147 -16.79 9.52 -0.27
C LEU A 147 -17.57 10.81 -0.53
N ASN A 148 -17.51 11.30 -1.77
CA ASN A 148 -18.10 12.56 -2.23
C ASN A 148 -17.54 13.82 -1.53
N LYS A 149 -16.32 13.74 -1.01
CA LYS A 149 -15.62 14.88 -0.40
C LYS A 149 -14.31 15.16 -1.14
N ASN A 150 -13.91 16.42 -1.11
CA ASN A 150 -12.55 16.81 -1.45
C ASN A 150 -11.63 16.42 -0.29
N THR A 151 -10.72 15.49 -0.54
CA THR A 151 -9.86 14.93 0.49
C THR A 151 -8.40 15.21 0.17
N LYS A 152 -7.69 15.79 1.14
CA LYS A 152 -6.23 16.00 1.07
C LYS A 152 -5.51 14.67 1.26
N ARG A 153 -4.51 14.42 0.42
CA ARG A 153 -3.64 13.25 0.46
C ARG A 153 -2.21 13.71 0.22
N ALA A 154 -1.24 12.98 0.74
CA ALA A 154 0.16 13.33 0.56
C ALA A 154 1.03 12.11 0.23
N THR A 155 2.04 12.31 -0.59
CA THR A 155 3.20 11.42 -0.62
C THR A 155 4.15 11.81 0.51
N LEU A 156 4.90 10.85 1.03
CA LEU A 156 5.95 11.10 2.00
C LEU A 156 7.31 10.79 1.39
N ASN A 157 8.29 11.66 1.62
CA ASN A 157 9.68 11.40 1.28
C ASN A 157 10.35 10.43 2.28
N ASP A 158 11.63 10.15 2.10
CA ASP A 158 12.40 9.23 2.95
C ASP A 158 12.46 9.69 4.40
N ASP A 159 12.46 11.00 4.64
CA ASP A 159 12.44 11.62 5.97
C ASP A 159 11.04 11.67 6.60
N LYS A 160 10.04 11.11 5.91
CA LYS A 160 8.62 11.10 6.32
C LYS A 160 7.97 12.49 6.40
N ASN A 161 8.50 13.44 5.64
CA ASN A 161 7.85 14.72 5.41
C ASN A 161 6.91 14.64 4.21
N ALA A 162 5.84 15.43 4.21
CA ALA A 162 4.97 15.55 3.05
C ALA A 162 5.74 16.15 1.87
N ASP A 163 5.86 15.38 0.79
CA ASP A 163 6.60 15.75 -0.42
C ASP A 163 5.66 16.38 -1.45
N GLU A 164 4.55 15.71 -1.72
CA GLU A 164 3.52 16.21 -2.62
C GLU A 164 2.17 16.11 -1.93
N VAL A 165 1.43 17.22 -1.92
CA VAL A 165 0.06 17.28 -1.38
C VAL A 165 -0.91 17.47 -2.53
N ASP A 166 -1.92 16.62 -2.56
CA ASP A 166 -3.00 16.64 -3.54
C ASP A 166 -4.35 16.70 -2.84
N THR A 167 -5.30 17.38 -3.45
CA THR A 167 -6.69 17.43 -2.99
C THR A 167 -7.59 17.00 -4.14
N SER A 168 -8.30 15.91 -3.96
CA SER A 168 -9.17 15.33 -4.98
C SER A 168 -10.55 15.01 -4.45
N LEU A 169 -11.55 15.15 -5.31
CA LEU A 169 -12.90 14.65 -5.04
C LEU A 169 -12.90 13.12 -5.09
N ILE A 170 -13.24 12.50 -3.98
CA ILE A 170 -13.31 11.03 -3.88
C ILE A 170 -14.67 10.56 -4.34
N LYS A 171 -14.71 9.95 -5.51
CA LYS A 171 -15.94 9.41 -6.13
C LYS A 171 -16.18 7.95 -5.81
N THR A 172 -15.11 7.19 -5.60
CA THR A 172 -15.16 5.76 -5.30
C THR A 172 -14.17 5.40 -4.21
N VAL A 173 -14.55 4.42 -3.39
CA VAL A 173 -13.69 3.84 -2.36
C VAL A 173 -13.81 2.31 -2.41
N THR A 174 -12.69 1.62 -2.21
CA THR A 174 -12.71 0.16 -2.04
C THR A 174 -11.54 -0.28 -1.16
N THR A 175 -11.69 -1.43 -0.50
CA THR A 175 -10.60 -2.09 0.20
C THR A 175 -9.86 -3.02 -0.76
N GLU A 176 -8.60 -3.37 -0.43
CA GLU A 176 -7.84 -4.35 -1.20
C GLU A 176 -8.54 -5.71 -1.24
N LYS A 177 -9.07 -6.16 -0.09
CA LYS A 177 -9.87 -7.38 0.00
C LYS A 177 -11.04 -7.40 -0.99
N ASN A 178 -11.78 -6.30 -1.08
CA ASN A 178 -12.93 -6.22 -1.99
C ASN A 178 -12.47 -6.19 -3.45
N LEU A 179 -11.41 -5.48 -3.77
CA LEU A 179 -10.81 -5.48 -5.11
C LEU A 179 -10.41 -6.90 -5.55
N VAL A 180 -9.66 -7.60 -4.71
CA VAL A 180 -9.19 -8.96 -4.99
C VAL A 180 -10.36 -9.92 -5.20
N LYS A 181 -11.33 -9.92 -4.29
CA LYS A 181 -12.51 -10.79 -4.37
C LYS A 181 -13.40 -10.48 -5.57
N LYS A 182 -13.59 -9.22 -5.92
CA LYS A 182 -14.35 -8.81 -7.10
C LYS A 182 -13.74 -9.35 -8.40
N ASN A 183 -12.44 -9.56 -8.43
CA ASN A 183 -11.72 -10.14 -9.56
C ASN A 183 -11.60 -11.67 -9.49
N ASN A 184 -12.38 -12.33 -8.62
CA ASN A 184 -12.37 -13.79 -8.41
C ASN A 184 -11.00 -14.35 -8.00
N LEU A 185 -10.23 -13.58 -7.26
CA LEU A 185 -8.95 -13.98 -6.69
C LEU A 185 -9.07 -14.20 -5.18
N HIS A 186 -8.06 -14.83 -4.59
CA HIS A 186 -8.01 -15.13 -3.17
C HIS A 186 -7.26 -14.06 -2.41
N TYR A 187 -7.83 -13.59 -1.29
CA TYR A 187 -7.22 -12.60 -0.40
C TYR A 187 -6.90 -13.22 0.96
N MET A 188 -5.67 -13.00 1.43
CA MET A 188 -5.19 -13.49 2.72
C MET A 188 -4.62 -12.35 3.57
#